data_718ad0f62e55370779fc986c9ca18f92
#
_entry.id   718ad0f62e55370779fc986c9ca18f92
#
_cell.length_a   1.000
_cell.length_b   1.000
_cell.length_c   1.000
_cell.angle_alpha   90.00
_cell.angle_beta   90.00
_cell.angle_gamma   90.00
#
_symmetry.space_group_name_H-M   'P 1'
#
loop_
_entity.id
_entity.type
_entity.pdbx_description
1 polymer ?
#
loop_
_entity_poly.entity_id
_entity_poly.type
_entity_poly.pdbx_seq_one_letter_code
_entity_poly.pdbx_strand_id
1 'polypeptide(L)'
;MTPLDPAAIRFHRRGEGPPVVLLHCLGVTHALWEPLAPLADRFTLLSYDFSGHGDAAPSAGGYTVEALADQLAARLQADAIGPVHLCGLSLGGLVAQAFAARHPALTGRAVLGDTTPRYPDEMRAMWVARAAAARRDGVASLVPGLLRIWFTEAFLAADPPAVQWVRATLAACDGEAYGRACEALGAAELRPLLADIAAPALVICGTGESQAFRDAARLMAGTIPRARLEWVGPAGHCSVREQPARWLAAVREFLAA
;
A
#
# COMPACT_ATOMS: atom_id res chain seq x y z
N MET A 1 20.58 -10.32 5.53
CA MET A 1 19.51 -10.88 4.68
C MET A 1 19.88 -10.64 3.22
N THR A 2 19.63 -11.60 2.32
CA THR A 2 19.84 -11.42 0.88
C THR A 2 18.90 -10.35 0.35
N PRO A 3 19.38 -9.32 -0.39
CA PRO A 3 18.54 -8.31 -0.99
C PRO A 3 17.52 -8.92 -1.96
N LEU A 4 16.38 -8.26 -2.11
CA LEU A 4 15.39 -8.58 -3.14
C LEU A 4 15.94 -8.20 -4.52
N ASP A 5 15.68 -9.02 -5.54
CA ASP A 5 16.13 -8.75 -6.91
C ASP A 5 15.33 -7.59 -7.53
N PRO A 6 15.96 -6.45 -7.89
CA PRO A 6 15.28 -5.33 -8.53
C PRO A 6 14.65 -5.70 -9.89
N ALA A 7 15.24 -6.65 -10.63
CA ALA A 7 14.73 -7.10 -11.92
C ALA A 7 13.40 -7.86 -11.82
N ALA A 8 13.03 -8.33 -10.62
CA ALA A 8 11.74 -8.96 -10.38
C ALA A 8 10.57 -7.97 -10.43
N ILE A 9 10.80 -6.66 -10.24
CA ILE A 9 9.77 -5.64 -10.41
C ILE A 9 9.48 -5.47 -11.89
N ARG A 10 8.21 -5.71 -12.28
CA ARG A 10 7.69 -5.48 -13.63
C ARG A 10 6.64 -4.38 -13.57
N PHE A 11 6.97 -3.20 -14.11
CA PHE A 11 6.03 -2.09 -14.13
C PHE A 11 4.96 -2.26 -15.20
N HIS A 12 3.69 -2.16 -14.81
CA HIS A 12 2.58 -1.84 -15.68
C HIS A 12 2.57 -0.33 -15.86
N ARG A 13 2.89 0.14 -17.06
CA ARG A 13 3.04 1.56 -17.37
C ARG A 13 1.82 2.10 -18.09
N ARG A 14 1.31 3.27 -17.66
CA ARG A 14 0.19 3.95 -18.31
C ARG A 14 0.38 5.47 -18.24
N GLY A 15 0.10 6.16 -19.35
CA GLY A 15 0.20 7.62 -19.45
C GLY A 15 1.63 8.13 -19.67
N GLU A 16 1.74 9.45 -19.77
CA GLU A 16 2.99 10.19 -19.97
C GLU A 16 3.05 11.38 -19.02
N GLY A 17 4.26 11.75 -18.57
CA GLY A 17 4.50 12.84 -17.63
C GLY A 17 5.30 12.41 -16.41
N PRO A 18 5.31 13.20 -15.31
CA PRO A 18 6.04 12.86 -14.08
C PRO A 18 5.63 11.48 -13.55
N PRO A 19 6.59 10.65 -13.12
CA PRO A 19 6.28 9.29 -12.71
C PRO A 19 5.62 9.22 -11.32
N VAL A 20 4.57 8.38 -11.22
CA VAL A 20 3.87 8.03 -9.99
C VAL A 20 3.93 6.52 -9.81
N VAL A 21 4.59 6.06 -8.76
CA VAL A 21 4.62 4.63 -8.39
C VAL A 21 3.42 4.31 -7.51
N LEU A 22 2.65 3.28 -7.89
CA LEU A 22 1.44 2.82 -7.23
C LEU A 22 1.69 1.50 -6.51
N LEU A 23 1.62 1.49 -5.17
CA LEU A 23 1.99 0.41 -4.27
C LEU A 23 0.74 -0.19 -3.63
N HIS A 24 0.37 -1.40 -4.03
CA HIS A 24 -0.85 -2.06 -3.59
C HIS A 24 -0.79 -2.56 -2.13
N CYS A 25 -1.91 -2.96 -1.55
CA CYS A 25 -2.00 -3.54 -0.22
C CYS A 25 -1.82 -5.07 -0.24
N LEU A 26 -1.71 -5.66 0.95
CA LEU A 26 -1.56 -7.11 1.14
C LEU A 26 -2.65 -7.91 0.41
N GLY A 27 -2.25 -8.97 -0.30
CA GLY A 27 -3.15 -9.98 -0.85
C GLY A 27 -3.90 -9.59 -2.12
N VAL A 28 -3.66 -8.38 -2.65
CA VAL A 28 -4.22 -7.94 -3.94
C VAL A 28 -3.10 -7.62 -4.94
N THR A 29 -3.44 -7.02 -6.08
CA THR A 29 -2.53 -6.79 -7.19
C THR A 29 -2.48 -5.31 -7.57
N HIS A 30 -1.60 -4.96 -8.51
CA HIS A 30 -1.52 -3.64 -9.14
C HIS A 30 -2.88 -3.10 -9.63
N ALA A 31 -3.82 -3.98 -9.99
CA ALA A 31 -5.17 -3.59 -10.41
C ALA A 31 -6.00 -2.91 -9.31
N LEU A 32 -5.53 -2.91 -8.04
CA LEU A 32 -6.09 -2.07 -6.97
C LEU A 32 -6.29 -0.63 -7.43
N TRP A 33 -5.38 -0.14 -8.27
CA TRP A 33 -5.24 1.27 -8.64
C TRP A 33 -6.05 1.70 -9.88
N GLU A 34 -6.88 0.80 -10.46
CA GLU A 34 -7.77 1.17 -11.57
C GLU A 34 -8.61 2.44 -11.33
N PRO A 35 -9.11 2.73 -10.10
CA PRO A 35 -9.80 3.99 -9.83
C PRO A 35 -8.95 5.25 -10.06
N LEU A 36 -7.63 5.15 -9.98
CA LEU A 36 -6.71 6.25 -10.24
C LEU A 36 -6.19 6.29 -11.68
N ALA A 37 -6.63 5.38 -12.55
CA ALA A 37 -6.25 5.37 -13.96
C ALA A 37 -6.43 6.72 -14.69
N PRO A 38 -7.43 7.57 -14.37
CA PRO A 38 -7.56 8.90 -14.98
C PRO A 38 -6.41 9.87 -14.69
N LEU A 39 -5.51 9.59 -13.72
CA LEU A 39 -4.29 10.37 -13.52
C LEU A 39 -3.30 10.22 -14.69
N ALA A 40 -3.46 9.20 -15.52
CA ALA A 40 -2.62 8.96 -16.69
C ALA A 40 -2.74 10.05 -17.77
N ASP A 41 -3.69 10.97 -17.64
CA ASP A 41 -3.81 12.17 -18.47
C ASP A 41 -2.69 13.20 -18.22
N ARG A 42 -2.00 13.12 -17.07
CA ARG A 42 -0.96 14.07 -16.65
C ARG A 42 0.30 13.43 -16.08
N PHE A 43 0.26 12.13 -15.74
CA PHE A 43 1.33 11.42 -15.05
C PHE A 43 1.62 10.08 -15.76
N THR A 44 2.86 9.62 -15.63
CA THR A 44 3.20 8.24 -15.93
C THR A 44 2.93 7.39 -14.69
N LEU A 45 1.88 6.56 -14.73
CA LEU A 45 1.56 5.62 -13.66
C LEU A 45 2.42 4.36 -13.80
N LEU A 46 3.12 4.01 -12.73
CA LEU A 46 3.97 2.82 -12.63
C LEU A 46 3.44 1.94 -11.50
N SER A 47 2.57 0.99 -11.82
CA SER A 47 2.10 0.00 -10.87
C SER A 47 2.83 -1.33 -11.05
N TYR A 48 2.99 -2.11 -9.98
CA TYR A 48 3.58 -3.44 -10.04
C TYR A 48 3.06 -4.30 -8.91
N ASP A 49 3.23 -5.60 -9.01
CA ASP A 49 2.87 -6.56 -7.97
C ASP A 49 4.08 -6.82 -7.06
N PHE A 50 3.86 -6.75 -5.74
CA PHE A 50 4.86 -7.18 -4.78
C PHE A 50 5.16 -8.66 -4.94
N SER A 51 6.40 -9.06 -4.63
CA SER A 51 6.84 -10.46 -4.69
C SER A 51 5.81 -11.42 -4.09
N GLY A 52 5.39 -12.40 -4.88
CA GLY A 52 4.38 -13.39 -4.51
C GLY A 52 2.93 -12.92 -4.58
N HIS A 53 2.67 -11.73 -5.14
CA HIS A 53 1.34 -11.23 -5.43
C HIS A 53 1.15 -11.12 -6.95
N GLY A 54 -0.09 -11.29 -7.42
CA GLY A 54 -0.41 -11.22 -8.84
C GLY A 54 0.50 -12.09 -9.70
N ASP A 55 1.12 -11.48 -10.70
CA ASP A 55 2.04 -12.16 -11.63
C ASP A 55 3.51 -12.14 -11.16
N ALA A 56 3.82 -11.54 -9.99
CA ALA A 56 5.17 -11.48 -9.46
C ALA A 56 5.58 -12.77 -8.76
N ALA A 57 6.63 -13.43 -9.26
CA ALA A 57 7.16 -14.64 -8.64
C ALA A 57 7.57 -14.40 -7.17
N PRO A 58 7.38 -15.39 -6.27
CA PRO A 58 7.86 -15.31 -4.91
C PRO A 58 9.38 -15.18 -4.86
N SER A 59 9.88 -14.20 -4.11
CA SER A 59 11.32 -14.01 -3.89
C SER A 59 11.84 -14.96 -2.78
N ALA A 60 13.04 -15.48 -2.93
CA ALA A 60 13.77 -16.20 -1.88
C ALA A 60 14.40 -15.26 -0.84
N GLY A 61 14.52 -13.96 -1.12
CA GLY A 61 15.16 -12.96 -0.26
C GLY A 61 14.36 -12.60 0.98
N GLY A 62 14.95 -11.77 1.84
CA GLY A 62 14.30 -11.25 3.03
C GLY A 62 13.15 -10.32 2.68
N TYR A 63 11.94 -10.68 3.08
CA TYR A 63 10.73 -9.90 2.81
C TYR A 63 10.43 -9.00 4.01
N THR A 64 10.90 -7.77 3.97
CA THR A 64 10.57 -6.71 4.94
C THR A 64 10.11 -5.46 4.20
N VAL A 65 9.46 -4.54 4.91
CA VAL A 65 9.01 -3.27 4.34
C VAL A 65 10.18 -2.46 3.78
N GLU A 66 11.30 -2.43 4.52
CA GLU A 66 12.53 -1.74 4.11
C GLU A 66 13.17 -2.41 2.88
N ALA A 67 13.18 -3.75 2.84
CA ALA A 67 13.73 -4.49 1.70
C ALA A 67 12.91 -4.25 0.42
N LEU A 68 11.57 -4.14 0.53
CA LEU A 68 10.69 -3.78 -0.59
C LEU A 68 10.96 -2.34 -1.07
N ALA A 69 11.18 -1.41 -0.14
CA ALA A 69 11.52 -0.02 -0.46
C ALA A 69 12.88 0.06 -1.17
N ASP A 70 13.90 -0.63 -0.66
CA ASP A 70 15.25 -0.67 -1.26
C ASP A 70 15.24 -1.36 -2.64
N GLN A 71 14.44 -2.43 -2.81
CA GLN A 71 14.24 -3.09 -4.09
C GLN A 71 13.65 -2.13 -5.14
N LEU A 72 12.62 -1.37 -4.76
CA LEU A 72 12.02 -0.36 -5.64
C LEU A 72 13.03 0.72 -6.02
N ALA A 73 13.80 1.23 -5.06
CA ALA A 73 14.80 2.25 -5.33
C ALA A 73 15.88 1.76 -6.30
N ALA A 74 16.38 0.54 -6.10
CA ALA A 74 17.35 -0.08 -6.99
C ALA A 74 16.78 -0.31 -8.40
N ARG A 75 15.49 -0.68 -8.52
CA ARG A 75 14.82 -0.83 -9.80
C ARG A 75 14.68 0.51 -10.55
N LEU A 76 14.24 1.56 -9.86
CA LEU A 76 14.10 2.90 -10.46
C LEU A 76 15.45 3.44 -10.93
N GLN A 77 16.52 3.23 -10.16
CA GLN A 77 17.87 3.62 -10.54
C GLN A 77 18.37 2.84 -11.79
N ALA A 78 18.13 1.53 -11.83
CA ALA A 78 18.51 0.69 -12.98
C ALA A 78 17.80 1.12 -14.27
N ASP A 79 16.53 1.57 -14.17
CA ASP A 79 15.73 2.05 -15.29
C ASP A 79 15.96 3.55 -15.60
N ALA A 80 16.85 4.24 -14.86
CA ALA A 80 17.07 5.69 -14.92
C ALA A 80 15.76 6.51 -14.73
N ILE A 81 14.87 6.03 -13.84
CA ILE A 81 13.60 6.69 -13.50
C ILE A 81 13.76 7.40 -12.15
N GLY A 82 13.37 8.64 -12.11
CA GLY A 82 13.26 9.38 -10.84
C GLY A 82 13.65 10.84 -10.95
N PRO A 83 13.31 11.65 -9.92
CA PRO A 83 12.49 11.28 -8.74
C PRO A 83 11.04 10.93 -9.09
N VAL A 84 10.40 10.11 -8.24
CA VAL A 84 9.02 9.66 -8.43
C VAL A 84 8.08 10.16 -7.34
N HIS A 85 6.81 10.32 -7.65
CA HIS A 85 5.77 10.38 -6.63
C HIS A 85 5.39 8.96 -6.20
N LEU A 86 5.00 8.79 -4.94
CA LEU A 86 4.56 7.51 -4.38
C LEU A 86 3.08 7.59 -4.00
N CYS A 87 2.34 6.55 -4.28
CA CYS A 87 0.98 6.39 -3.78
C CYS A 87 0.81 4.96 -3.28
N GLY A 88 0.69 4.77 -1.97
CA GLY A 88 0.63 3.46 -1.35
C GLY A 88 -0.57 3.29 -0.44
N LEU A 89 -1.20 2.11 -0.48
CA LEU A 89 -2.28 1.71 0.41
C LEU A 89 -1.79 0.63 1.38
N SER A 90 -2.05 0.79 2.69
CA SER A 90 -1.77 -0.23 3.71
C SER A 90 -0.30 -0.71 3.67
N LEU A 91 -0.01 -1.96 3.28
CA LEU A 91 1.36 -2.45 3.03
C LEU A 91 2.12 -1.53 2.09
N GLY A 92 1.51 -1.14 0.97
CA GLY A 92 2.11 -0.19 0.03
C GLY A 92 2.37 1.18 0.66
N GLY A 93 1.54 1.60 1.62
CA GLY A 93 1.74 2.81 2.39
C GLY A 93 2.93 2.72 3.35
N LEU A 94 3.18 1.54 3.96
CA LEU A 94 4.39 1.28 4.75
C LEU A 94 5.65 1.32 3.87
N VAL A 95 5.60 0.67 2.69
CA VAL A 95 6.71 0.72 1.73
C VAL A 95 6.98 2.15 1.26
N ALA A 96 5.93 2.95 1.00
CA ALA A 96 6.08 4.36 0.63
C ALA A 96 6.72 5.19 1.75
N GLN A 97 6.37 4.97 3.03
CA GLN A 97 7.00 5.62 4.18
C GLN A 97 8.51 5.28 4.25
N ALA A 98 8.83 3.97 4.21
CA ALA A 98 10.21 3.51 4.25
C ALA A 98 11.02 4.06 3.06
N PHE A 99 10.46 4.04 1.85
CA PHE A 99 11.10 4.59 0.66
C PHE A 99 11.37 6.10 0.80
N ALA A 100 10.36 6.88 1.22
CA ALA A 100 10.48 8.33 1.31
C ALA A 100 11.53 8.76 2.35
N ALA A 101 11.65 8.03 3.47
CA ALA A 101 12.66 8.30 4.49
C ALA A 101 14.07 7.87 4.07
N ARG A 102 14.21 6.71 3.40
CA ARG A 102 15.52 6.12 3.07
C ARG A 102 16.10 6.61 1.74
N HIS A 103 15.22 7.03 0.81
CA HIS A 103 15.59 7.48 -0.54
C HIS A 103 15.02 8.87 -0.86
N PRO A 104 15.32 9.90 -0.03
CA PRO A 104 14.71 11.22 -0.19
C PRO A 104 15.02 11.88 -1.55
N ALA A 105 16.20 11.61 -2.14
CA ALA A 105 16.56 12.14 -3.46
C ALA A 105 15.74 11.54 -4.61
N LEU A 106 15.11 10.38 -4.40
CA LEU A 106 14.23 9.73 -5.37
C LEU A 106 12.74 10.00 -5.09
N THR A 107 12.42 10.75 -4.04
CA THR A 107 11.03 10.97 -3.60
C THR A 107 10.57 12.38 -3.94
N GLY A 108 9.57 12.50 -4.80
CA GLY A 108 8.91 13.78 -5.09
C GLY A 108 7.83 14.10 -4.05
N ARG A 109 6.75 13.34 -4.02
CA ARG A 109 5.62 13.46 -3.09
C ARG A 109 5.19 12.06 -2.65
N ALA A 110 4.56 11.92 -1.48
CA ALA A 110 4.07 10.64 -0.97
C ALA A 110 2.59 10.70 -0.57
N VAL A 111 1.76 9.80 -1.12
CA VAL A 111 0.39 9.56 -0.67
C VAL A 111 0.38 8.27 0.15
N LEU A 112 -0.04 8.38 1.42
CA LEU A 112 -0.01 7.34 2.43
C LEU A 112 -1.46 7.00 2.83
N GLY A 113 -2.05 6.01 2.15
CA GLY A 113 -3.45 5.65 2.30
C GLY A 113 -3.69 4.49 3.27
N ASP A 114 -4.65 4.63 4.18
CA ASP A 114 -5.12 3.59 5.10
C ASP A 114 -3.97 2.73 5.67
N THR A 115 -2.93 3.40 6.18
CA THR A 115 -1.68 2.79 6.61
C THR A 115 -1.28 3.22 8.01
N THR A 116 -0.26 2.60 8.55
CA THR A 116 0.30 2.87 9.89
C THR A 116 1.82 2.82 9.82
N PRO A 117 2.56 3.54 10.65
CA PRO A 117 4.01 3.36 10.73
C PRO A 117 4.41 2.14 11.57
N ARG A 118 3.49 1.64 12.41
CA ARG A 118 3.66 0.45 13.26
C ARG A 118 2.32 -0.08 13.71
N TYR A 119 2.17 -1.38 13.75
CA TYR A 119 0.99 -2.01 14.35
C TYR A 119 1.12 -2.08 15.87
N PRO A 120 0.05 -1.82 16.66
CA PRO A 120 0.01 -2.12 18.09
C PRO A 120 0.37 -3.58 18.40
N ASP A 121 0.87 -3.87 19.59
CA ASP A 121 1.40 -5.20 19.92
C ASP A 121 0.34 -6.31 19.80
N GLU A 122 -0.92 -6.02 20.15
CA GLU A 122 -2.04 -6.94 19.99
C GLU A 122 -2.28 -7.30 18.52
N MET A 123 -2.15 -6.32 17.62
CA MET A 123 -2.29 -6.56 16.17
C MET A 123 -1.07 -7.29 15.61
N ARG A 124 0.12 -7.12 16.18
CA ARG A 124 1.32 -7.87 15.75
C ARG A 124 1.17 -9.37 15.99
N ALA A 125 0.63 -9.76 17.14
CA ALA A 125 0.31 -11.17 17.41
C ALA A 125 -0.72 -11.73 16.42
N MET A 126 -1.72 -10.91 16.03
CA MET A 126 -2.69 -11.29 14.99
C MET A 126 -2.02 -11.54 13.64
N TRP A 127 -1.00 -10.78 13.26
CA TRP A 127 -0.28 -10.99 12.00
C TRP A 127 0.42 -12.35 11.94
N VAL A 128 1.03 -12.79 13.05
CA VAL A 128 1.63 -14.13 13.17
C VAL A 128 0.57 -15.23 13.00
N ALA A 129 -0.56 -15.11 13.69
CA ALA A 129 -1.65 -16.06 13.58
C ALA A 129 -2.25 -16.09 12.16
N ARG A 130 -2.39 -14.93 11.50
CA ARG A 130 -2.89 -14.80 10.15
C ARG A 130 -1.94 -15.43 9.13
N ALA A 131 -0.63 -15.23 9.27
CA ALA A 131 0.37 -15.89 8.43
C ALA A 131 0.29 -17.42 8.53
N ALA A 132 0.17 -17.95 9.76
CA ALA A 132 0.03 -19.38 9.98
C ALA A 132 -1.27 -19.95 9.38
N ALA A 133 -2.38 -19.23 9.51
CA ALA A 133 -3.67 -19.64 8.93
C ALA A 133 -3.64 -19.62 7.40
N ALA A 134 -3.04 -18.58 6.79
CA ALA A 134 -2.89 -18.49 5.34
C ALA A 134 -2.08 -19.66 4.76
N ARG A 135 -1.00 -20.05 5.43
CA ARG A 135 -0.16 -21.20 5.04
C ARG A 135 -0.88 -22.53 5.18
N ARG A 136 -1.63 -22.71 6.25
CA ARG A 136 -2.30 -23.98 6.57
C ARG A 136 -3.60 -24.17 5.78
N ASP A 137 -4.44 -23.15 5.72
CA ASP A 137 -5.83 -23.24 5.26
C ASP A 137 -6.06 -22.48 3.92
N GLY A 138 -5.03 -21.81 3.41
CA GLY A 138 -5.14 -20.92 2.25
C GLY A 138 -5.75 -19.56 2.58
N VAL A 139 -5.45 -18.54 1.78
CA VAL A 139 -5.97 -17.17 1.98
C VAL A 139 -7.49 -17.13 1.78
N ALA A 140 -8.06 -17.99 0.95
CA ALA A 140 -9.50 -18.09 0.74
C ALA A 140 -10.29 -18.26 2.04
N SER A 141 -9.75 -19.00 3.04
CA SER A 141 -10.38 -19.20 4.35
C SER A 141 -10.52 -17.90 5.16
N LEU A 142 -9.64 -16.92 4.91
CA LEU A 142 -9.60 -15.64 5.61
C LEU A 142 -10.51 -14.58 4.97
N VAL A 143 -10.91 -14.77 3.70
CA VAL A 143 -11.61 -13.76 2.90
C VAL A 143 -12.86 -13.20 3.58
N PRO A 144 -13.78 -14.00 4.15
CA PRO A 144 -14.99 -13.45 4.77
C PRO A 144 -14.70 -12.47 5.92
N GLY A 145 -13.66 -12.75 6.72
CA GLY A 145 -13.21 -11.88 7.80
C GLY A 145 -12.52 -10.60 7.28
N LEU A 146 -11.69 -10.76 6.25
CA LEU A 146 -10.98 -9.64 5.64
C LEU A 146 -11.92 -8.63 5.00
N LEU A 147 -12.94 -9.07 4.28
CA LEU A 147 -13.91 -8.18 3.63
C LEU A 147 -14.65 -7.29 4.65
N ARG A 148 -14.97 -7.83 5.85
CA ARG A 148 -15.60 -7.03 6.92
C ARG A 148 -14.68 -5.97 7.52
N ILE A 149 -13.36 -6.17 7.46
CA ILE A 149 -12.36 -5.18 7.88
C ILE A 149 -12.14 -4.14 6.78
N TRP A 150 -12.19 -4.58 5.51
CA TRP A 150 -11.78 -3.75 4.38
C TRP A 150 -12.85 -2.78 3.91
N PHE A 151 -14.13 -3.11 4.11
CA PHE A 151 -15.26 -2.33 3.62
C PHE A 151 -16.26 -1.99 4.73
N THR A 152 -16.96 -0.90 4.58
CA THR A 152 -18.11 -0.61 5.43
C THR A 152 -19.20 -1.67 5.24
N GLU A 153 -20.02 -1.90 6.27
CA GLU A 153 -21.10 -2.89 6.22
C GLU A 153 -22.05 -2.64 5.05
N ALA A 154 -22.44 -1.38 4.85
CA ALA A 154 -23.34 -1.00 3.76
C ALA A 154 -22.74 -1.28 2.37
N PHE A 155 -21.46 -0.98 2.18
CA PHE A 155 -20.78 -1.23 0.90
C PHE A 155 -20.60 -2.74 0.66
N LEU A 156 -20.26 -3.49 1.71
CA LEU A 156 -20.14 -4.94 1.63
C LEU A 156 -21.48 -5.61 1.32
N ALA A 157 -22.57 -5.16 1.94
CA ALA A 157 -23.92 -5.68 1.71
C ALA A 157 -24.44 -5.44 0.28
N ALA A 158 -24.02 -4.31 -0.33
CA ALA A 158 -24.37 -3.99 -1.72
C ALA A 158 -23.60 -4.86 -2.74
N ASP A 159 -22.54 -5.55 -2.33
CA ASP A 159 -21.67 -6.44 -3.13
C ASP A 159 -21.27 -5.87 -4.51
N PRO A 160 -20.78 -4.63 -4.62
CA PRO A 160 -20.42 -4.04 -5.89
C PRO A 160 -19.21 -4.75 -6.53
N PRO A 161 -18.93 -4.51 -7.83
CA PRO A 161 -17.79 -5.12 -8.52
C PRO A 161 -16.45 -4.98 -7.80
N ALA A 162 -16.26 -3.90 -7.03
CA ALA A 162 -15.05 -3.69 -6.23
C ALA A 162 -14.90 -4.74 -5.12
N VAL A 163 -15.98 -5.10 -4.41
CA VAL A 163 -15.99 -6.16 -3.38
C VAL A 163 -15.76 -7.53 -4.02
N GLN A 164 -16.42 -7.80 -5.14
CA GLN A 164 -16.27 -9.07 -5.87
C GLN A 164 -14.82 -9.26 -6.36
N TRP A 165 -14.22 -8.21 -6.91
CA TRP A 165 -12.81 -8.22 -7.32
C TRP A 165 -11.86 -8.48 -6.15
N VAL A 166 -12.00 -7.77 -5.02
CA VAL A 166 -11.17 -7.99 -3.83
C VAL A 166 -11.32 -9.43 -3.32
N ARG A 167 -12.57 -9.94 -3.25
CA ARG A 167 -12.86 -11.31 -2.84
C ARG A 167 -12.13 -12.33 -3.71
N ALA A 168 -12.24 -12.21 -5.02
CA ALA A 168 -11.62 -13.13 -5.97
C ALA A 168 -10.08 -13.06 -5.90
N THR A 169 -9.52 -11.85 -5.84
CA THR A 169 -8.07 -11.64 -5.82
C THR A 169 -7.44 -12.19 -4.53
N LEU A 170 -8.05 -11.91 -3.37
CA LEU A 170 -7.60 -12.46 -2.09
C LEU A 170 -7.68 -13.99 -2.07
N ALA A 171 -8.76 -14.57 -2.58
CA ALA A 171 -8.95 -16.02 -2.61
C ALA A 171 -7.90 -16.73 -3.49
N ALA A 172 -7.39 -16.07 -4.52
CA ALA A 172 -6.38 -16.58 -5.43
C ALA A 172 -4.93 -16.34 -4.94
N CYS A 173 -4.73 -15.57 -3.87
CA CYS A 173 -3.40 -15.25 -3.37
C CYS A 173 -2.71 -16.49 -2.78
N ASP A 174 -1.41 -16.66 -3.09
CA ASP A 174 -0.59 -17.73 -2.53
C ASP A 174 -0.44 -17.59 -1.01
N GLY A 175 -0.67 -18.68 -0.27
CA GLY A 175 -0.67 -18.66 1.20
C GLY A 175 0.70 -18.40 1.82
N GLU A 176 1.78 -18.87 1.19
CA GLU A 176 3.15 -18.60 1.67
C GLU A 176 3.55 -17.15 1.44
N ALA A 177 3.30 -16.62 0.24
CA ALA A 177 3.59 -15.23 -0.09
C ALA A 177 2.79 -14.26 0.80
N TYR A 178 1.50 -14.54 0.99
CA TYR A 178 0.65 -13.79 1.91
C TYR A 178 1.16 -13.83 3.35
N GLY A 179 1.58 -15.02 3.80
CA GLY A 179 2.15 -15.22 5.14
C GLY A 179 3.41 -14.40 5.36
N ARG A 180 4.34 -14.39 4.39
CA ARG A 180 5.56 -13.56 4.46
C ARG A 180 5.26 -12.08 4.53
N ALA A 181 4.28 -11.62 3.78
CA ALA A 181 3.84 -10.23 3.84
C ALA A 181 3.17 -9.88 5.18
N CYS A 182 2.40 -10.80 5.78
CA CYS A 182 1.90 -10.65 7.16
C CYS A 182 3.03 -10.49 8.18
N GLU A 183 4.09 -11.29 8.07
CA GLU A 183 5.27 -11.21 8.94
C GLU A 183 5.98 -9.87 8.79
N ALA A 184 6.14 -9.37 7.55
CA ALA A 184 6.70 -8.05 7.29
C ALA A 184 5.87 -6.92 7.93
N LEU A 185 4.54 -6.99 7.82
CA LEU A 185 3.63 -6.05 8.46
C LEU A 185 3.75 -6.10 9.98
N GLY A 186 3.74 -7.30 10.56
CA GLY A 186 3.89 -7.49 12.00
C GLY A 186 5.23 -7.00 12.55
N ALA A 187 6.30 -7.06 11.76
CA ALA A 187 7.64 -6.63 12.17
C ALA A 187 7.92 -5.14 11.96
N ALA A 188 7.14 -4.46 11.11
CA ALA A 188 7.41 -3.08 10.71
C ALA A 188 7.45 -2.11 11.92
N GLU A 189 8.49 -1.25 11.93
CA GLU A 189 8.67 -0.17 12.91
C GLU A 189 9.24 1.06 12.20
N LEU A 190 8.39 1.91 11.68
CA LEU A 190 8.77 3.09 10.91
C LEU A 190 8.61 4.42 11.67
N ARG A 191 8.11 4.39 12.91
CA ARG A 191 7.92 5.62 13.71
C ARG A 191 9.19 6.47 13.83
N PRO A 192 10.40 5.86 14.04
CA PRO A 192 11.63 6.64 14.11
C PRO A 192 11.98 7.35 12.80
N LEU A 193 11.46 6.88 11.66
CA LEU A 193 11.76 7.41 10.33
C LEU A 193 10.79 8.49 9.87
N LEU A 194 9.67 8.71 10.55
CA LEU A 194 8.63 9.64 10.08
C LEU A 194 9.14 11.07 9.96
N ALA A 195 9.97 11.52 10.89
CA ALA A 195 10.55 12.87 10.88
C ALA A 195 11.57 13.08 9.74
N ASP A 196 12.14 12.00 9.20
CA ASP A 196 13.12 12.03 8.11
C ASP A 196 12.44 12.10 6.72
N ILE A 197 11.12 11.94 6.64
CA ILE A 197 10.37 12.09 5.39
C ILE A 197 10.31 13.58 5.01
N ALA A 198 11.26 14.03 4.20
CA ALA A 198 11.37 15.43 3.75
C ALA A 198 10.36 15.78 2.64
N ALA A 199 9.88 14.79 1.91
CA ALA A 199 8.92 14.98 0.82
C ALA A 199 7.55 15.44 1.37
N PRO A 200 6.80 16.30 0.62
CA PRO A 200 5.40 16.56 0.95
C PRO A 200 4.63 15.24 1.00
N ALA A 201 3.79 15.08 2.02
CA ALA A 201 2.99 13.88 2.22
C ALA A 201 1.50 14.19 2.35
N LEU A 202 0.67 13.36 1.73
CA LEU A 202 -0.78 13.33 1.92
C LEU A 202 -1.14 12.01 2.62
N VAL A 203 -1.57 12.10 3.85
CA VAL A 203 -2.13 10.96 4.58
C VAL A 203 -3.61 10.90 4.28
N ILE A 204 -4.09 9.78 3.75
CA ILE A 204 -5.52 9.53 3.51
C ILE A 204 -5.97 8.40 4.45
N CYS A 205 -7.12 8.60 5.11
CA CYS A 205 -7.68 7.57 5.98
C CYS A 205 -9.20 7.50 5.84
N GLY A 206 -9.72 6.29 5.68
CA GLY A 206 -11.14 6.02 5.68
C GLY A 206 -11.80 6.40 7.01
N THR A 207 -12.98 7.07 6.97
CA THR A 207 -13.67 7.45 8.20
C THR A 207 -14.21 6.27 9.00
N GLY A 208 -14.42 5.12 8.34
CA GLY A 208 -14.83 3.85 8.94
C GLY A 208 -13.67 2.94 9.37
N GLU A 209 -12.43 3.40 9.25
CA GLU A 209 -11.28 2.65 9.72
C GLU A 209 -11.29 2.42 11.24
N SER A 210 -10.56 1.40 11.70
CA SER A 210 -10.37 1.14 13.12
C SER A 210 -9.75 2.34 13.84
N GLN A 211 -9.98 2.46 15.13
CA GLN A 211 -9.40 3.56 15.92
C GLN A 211 -7.87 3.59 15.81
N ALA A 212 -7.21 2.43 15.79
CA ALA A 212 -5.75 2.34 15.67
C ALA A 212 -5.24 2.97 14.36
N PHE A 213 -5.91 2.76 13.23
CA PHE A 213 -5.55 3.38 11.95
C PHE A 213 -5.83 4.87 11.92
N ARG A 214 -6.96 5.31 12.50
CA ARG A 214 -7.26 6.74 12.61
C ARG A 214 -6.24 7.49 13.49
N ASP A 215 -5.78 6.86 14.56
CA ASP A 215 -4.75 7.44 15.43
C ASP A 215 -3.37 7.42 14.74
N ALA A 216 -3.05 6.37 14.01
CA ALA A 216 -1.85 6.30 13.18
C ALA A 216 -1.84 7.39 12.09
N ALA A 217 -2.98 7.65 11.44
CA ALA A 217 -3.10 8.73 10.45
C ALA A 217 -2.81 10.11 11.08
N ARG A 218 -3.36 10.39 12.28
CA ARG A 218 -3.07 11.64 13.01
C ARG A 218 -1.60 11.71 13.41
N LEU A 219 -1.02 10.60 13.90
CA LEU A 219 0.41 10.53 14.25
C LEU A 219 1.29 10.85 13.04
N MET A 220 1.06 10.20 11.90
CA MET A 220 1.84 10.44 10.67
C MET A 220 1.72 11.90 10.21
N ALA A 221 0.50 12.45 10.18
CA ALA A 221 0.29 13.83 9.79
C ALA A 221 0.89 14.86 10.76
N GLY A 222 0.99 14.52 12.04
CA GLY A 222 1.60 15.38 13.04
C GLY A 222 3.13 15.24 13.16
N THR A 223 3.71 14.15 12.64
CA THR A 223 5.14 13.85 12.76
C THR A 223 5.92 14.14 11.47
N ILE A 224 5.34 13.83 10.31
CA ILE A 224 5.98 14.12 9.02
C ILE A 224 5.95 15.63 8.75
N PRO A 225 7.10 16.31 8.56
CA PRO A 225 7.17 17.77 8.59
C PRO A 225 6.29 18.51 7.59
N ARG A 226 6.02 17.89 6.43
CA ARG A 226 5.23 18.46 5.32
C ARG A 226 4.01 17.63 5.00
N ALA A 227 3.36 17.05 6.01
CA ALA A 227 2.18 16.23 5.83
C ALA A 227 0.87 17.01 6.01
N ARG A 228 -0.15 16.58 5.28
CA ARG A 228 -1.56 16.93 5.54
C ARG A 228 -2.37 15.65 5.65
N LEU A 229 -3.47 15.68 6.43
CA LEU A 229 -4.39 14.56 6.62
C LEU A 229 -5.72 14.87 5.92
N GLU A 230 -6.21 13.89 5.19
CA GLU A 230 -7.52 13.91 4.56
C GLU A 230 -8.35 12.69 4.95
N TRP A 231 -9.58 12.94 5.39
CA TRP A 231 -10.55 11.91 5.73
C TRP A 231 -11.44 11.61 4.54
N VAL A 232 -11.48 10.34 4.15
CA VAL A 232 -12.31 9.88 3.04
C VAL A 232 -13.41 8.98 3.59
N GLY A 233 -14.67 9.31 3.29
CA GLY A 233 -15.75 8.50 3.81
C GLY A 233 -17.14 8.79 3.23
N PRO A 234 -18.10 7.90 3.56
CA PRO A 234 -17.90 6.71 4.40
C PRO A 234 -17.02 5.66 3.69
N ALA A 235 -15.97 5.16 4.35
CA ALA A 235 -15.09 4.13 3.80
C ALA A 235 -14.31 3.39 4.91
N GLY A 236 -14.10 2.08 4.70
CA GLY A 236 -13.21 1.25 5.51
C GLY A 236 -11.76 1.30 5.02
N HIS A 237 -11.03 0.18 5.23
CA HIS A 237 -9.60 0.04 4.91
C HIS A 237 -9.27 0.09 3.40
N CYS A 238 -10.18 -0.33 2.54
CA CYS A 238 -9.97 -0.24 1.09
C CYS A 238 -10.63 1.02 0.51
N SER A 239 -10.35 2.17 1.13
CA SER A 239 -11.07 3.42 0.86
C SER A 239 -10.95 3.89 -0.60
N VAL A 240 -9.85 3.56 -1.29
CA VAL A 240 -9.67 3.85 -2.72
C VAL A 240 -10.69 3.15 -3.61
N ARG A 241 -11.15 1.96 -3.22
CA ARG A 241 -12.17 1.21 -3.95
C ARG A 241 -13.59 1.56 -3.51
N GLU A 242 -13.75 2.01 -2.28
CA GLU A 242 -15.04 2.39 -1.72
C GLU A 242 -15.42 3.84 -2.09
N GLN A 243 -14.43 4.74 -2.18
CA GLN A 243 -14.61 6.16 -2.51
C GLN A 243 -13.69 6.62 -3.65
N PRO A 244 -13.77 6.00 -4.83
CA PRO A 244 -12.81 6.22 -5.92
C PRO A 244 -12.73 7.67 -6.39
N ALA A 245 -13.86 8.36 -6.48
CA ALA A 245 -13.90 9.75 -6.94
C ALA A 245 -13.22 10.71 -5.96
N ARG A 246 -13.40 10.49 -4.64
CA ARG A 246 -12.74 11.29 -3.59
C ARG A 246 -11.22 11.06 -3.60
N TRP A 247 -10.80 9.80 -3.72
CA TRP A 247 -9.39 9.47 -3.85
C TRP A 247 -8.74 10.13 -5.07
N LEU A 248 -9.39 10.00 -6.22
CA LEU A 248 -8.90 10.60 -7.47
C LEU A 248 -8.75 12.12 -7.34
N ALA A 249 -9.74 12.81 -6.77
CA ALA A 249 -9.70 14.26 -6.57
C ALA A 249 -8.55 14.67 -5.63
N ALA A 250 -8.45 14.05 -4.46
CA ALA A 250 -7.43 14.34 -3.46
C ALA A 250 -6.01 14.10 -3.97
N VAL A 251 -5.78 12.95 -4.62
CA VAL A 251 -4.47 12.62 -5.18
C VAL A 251 -4.10 13.53 -6.34
N ARG A 252 -5.04 13.82 -7.26
CA ARG A 252 -4.83 14.73 -8.39
C ARG A 252 -4.43 16.13 -7.92
N GLU A 253 -5.17 16.69 -6.98
CA GLU A 253 -4.87 18.00 -6.40
C GLU A 253 -3.50 18.01 -5.73
N PHE A 254 -3.21 17.00 -4.91
CA PHE A 254 -1.95 16.92 -4.18
C PHE A 254 -0.74 16.77 -5.09
N LEU A 255 -0.82 15.95 -6.15
CA LEU A 255 0.30 15.73 -7.07
C LEU A 255 0.54 16.93 -8.00
N ALA A 256 -0.48 17.77 -8.26
CA ALA A 256 -0.38 18.93 -9.13
C ALA A 256 0.14 20.19 -8.40
N ALA A 257 0.14 20.24 -7.07
CA ALA A 257 0.59 21.36 -6.26
C ALA A 257 2.12 21.45 -6.19
#